data_184aab146927dc027df9fe78cdc3d558
#
_entry.id   184aab146927dc027df9fe78cdc3d558
#
_cell.length_a   1.000
_cell.length_b   1.000
_cell.length_c   1.000
_cell.angle_alpha   90.00
_cell.angle_beta   90.00
_cell.angle_gamma   90.00
#
_symmetry.space_group_name_H-M   'P 1'
#
loop_
_entity.id
_entity.type
_entity.pdbx_description
1 polymer ?
#
loop_
_entity_poly.entity_id
_entity_poly.type
_entity_poly.pdbx_seq_one_letter_code
_entity_poly.pdbx_strand_id
1 'polypeptide(L)'
;MSDALILFAITLPGLEKTLAEEARALGFVVTKVEPGGVTMTGDWSEVWRANFELRGATRVLVRVGDFMAFHLAQLDKRARKFPWGKVLNADVPVRVDVATSRKSKIYHAGAATQRIEAALVENAGMTIAADAPVILKVRIDDNRVTISVDTSGEPLHKRGHKPAVGKAPMRETLAAMFLRQCGFDGTQTVYDPMCGSGTFVIEAAEMASGLQPGRSRRFSHELLTTYEANAEALRRTNRLRVPSVRFFGSDRDAGVVDMARANAERAGVDDLVTFSVDNAGEATPPDGPPGIVIVNPPYGARIGDKKALYPVYGRLGQVLKERFAGWRIGIVTSEGSLAKATGLPFLPEGPSIAHGGLRIRLHRTAPLTGA
;
A
#
# COMPACT_ATOMS: atom_id res chain seq x y z
N MET A 1 -2.14 -31.47 -12.62
CA MET A 1 -1.51 -30.16 -12.30
C MET A 1 -2.64 -29.15 -12.29
N SER A 2 -2.94 -28.50 -11.16
CA SER A 2 -3.91 -27.39 -11.18
C SER A 2 -3.29 -26.26 -12.03
N ASP A 3 -4.07 -25.69 -12.93
CA ASP A 3 -3.63 -24.52 -13.70
C ASP A 3 -3.21 -23.42 -12.72
N ALA A 4 -2.05 -22.79 -12.99
CA ALA A 4 -1.55 -21.71 -12.13
C ALA A 4 -2.56 -20.57 -12.05
N LEU A 5 -2.87 -20.13 -10.84
CA LEU A 5 -3.75 -18.98 -10.61
C LEU A 5 -3.10 -17.70 -11.10
N ILE A 6 -3.94 -16.76 -11.51
CA ILE A 6 -3.53 -15.39 -11.84
C ILE A 6 -3.88 -14.49 -10.67
N LEU A 7 -2.85 -13.94 -10.02
CA LEU A 7 -2.96 -12.97 -8.94
C LEU A 7 -2.77 -11.56 -9.51
N PHE A 8 -3.54 -10.60 -9.02
CA PHE A 8 -3.38 -9.19 -9.36
C PHE A 8 -3.23 -8.35 -8.09
N ALA A 9 -2.00 -7.93 -7.82
CA ALA A 9 -1.70 -7.03 -6.72
C ALA A 9 -1.97 -5.58 -7.15
N ILE A 10 -3.03 -4.99 -6.59
CA ILE A 10 -3.42 -3.61 -6.90
C ILE A 10 -2.48 -2.64 -6.17
N THR A 11 -2.03 -1.61 -6.87
CA THR A 11 -1.34 -0.47 -6.28
C THR A 11 -1.84 0.85 -6.86
N LEU A 12 -1.39 1.97 -6.31
CA LEU A 12 -1.74 3.28 -6.85
C LEU A 12 -0.98 3.53 -8.17
N PRO A 13 -1.66 4.10 -9.19
CA PRO A 13 -1.01 4.45 -10.45
C PRO A 13 0.26 5.28 -10.25
N GLY A 14 1.35 4.80 -10.86
CA GLY A 14 2.70 5.36 -10.72
C GLY A 14 3.61 4.57 -9.77
N LEU A 15 3.10 3.59 -9.04
CA LEU A 15 3.88 2.73 -8.12
C LEU A 15 4.03 1.29 -8.63
N GLU A 16 3.53 0.98 -9.81
CA GLU A 16 3.49 -0.39 -10.33
C GLU A 16 4.89 -1.00 -10.47
N LYS A 17 5.87 -0.21 -10.94
CA LYS A 17 7.26 -0.67 -11.07
C LYS A 17 7.86 -1.00 -9.70
N THR A 18 7.67 -0.11 -8.72
CA THR A 18 8.18 -0.31 -7.36
C THR A 18 7.54 -1.53 -6.68
N LEU A 19 6.22 -1.76 -6.88
CA LEU A 19 5.55 -2.96 -6.40
C LEU A 19 6.07 -4.22 -7.11
N ALA A 20 6.34 -4.16 -8.41
CA ALA A 20 6.90 -5.29 -9.15
C ALA A 20 8.32 -5.65 -8.68
N GLU A 21 9.14 -4.66 -8.35
CA GLU A 21 10.47 -4.86 -7.76
C GLU A 21 10.34 -5.52 -6.37
N GLU A 22 9.41 -5.05 -5.54
CA GLU A 22 9.11 -5.68 -4.25
C GLU A 22 8.69 -7.14 -4.43
N ALA A 23 7.72 -7.41 -5.30
CA ALA A 23 7.21 -8.76 -5.53
C ALA A 23 8.32 -9.72 -5.99
N ARG A 24 9.18 -9.29 -6.93
CA ARG A 24 10.32 -10.08 -7.40
C ARG A 24 11.35 -10.34 -6.29
N ALA A 25 11.64 -9.33 -5.47
CA ALA A 25 12.56 -9.48 -4.32
C ALA A 25 12.04 -10.47 -3.28
N LEU A 26 10.72 -10.62 -3.16
CA LEU A 26 10.06 -11.62 -2.32
C LEU A 26 9.90 -12.99 -3.03
N GLY A 27 10.36 -13.14 -4.27
CA GLY A 27 10.34 -14.39 -5.02
C GLY A 27 9.01 -14.68 -5.75
N PHE A 28 8.09 -13.73 -5.86
CA PHE A 28 6.87 -13.91 -6.66
C PHE A 28 7.19 -13.91 -8.17
N VAL A 29 6.49 -14.76 -8.91
CA VAL A 29 6.58 -14.81 -10.37
C VAL A 29 5.75 -13.71 -11.00
N VAL A 30 6.38 -12.56 -11.27
CA VAL A 30 5.74 -11.40 -11.90
C VAL A 30 5.70 -11.60 -13.41
N THR A 31 4.51 -11.71 -13.98
CA THR A 31 4.28 -11.92 -15.42
C THR A 31 3.97 -10.63 -16.17
N LYS A 32 3.34 -9.63 -15.53
CA LYS A 32 2.99 -8.37 -16.17
C LYS A 32 2.96 -7.22 -15.17
N VAL A 33 3.43 -6.05 -15.62
CA VAL A 33 3.26 -4.77 -14.93
C VAL A 33 2.33 -3.92 -15.78
N GLU A 34 1.20 -3.53 -15.25
CA GLU A 34 0.16 -2.84 -16.00
C GLU A 34 -0.47 -1.71 -15.15
N PRO A 35 -1.13 -0.72 -15.75
CA PRO A 35 -1.71 0.39 -15.00
C PRO A 35 -2.61 -0.09 -13.85
N GLY A 36 -2.30 0.35 -12.64
CA GLY A 36 -3.03 0.02 -11.41
C GLY A 36 -2.56 -1.24 -10.69
N GLY A 37 -1.55 -1.98 -11.18
CA GLY A 37 -1.03 -3.13 -10.44
C GLY A 37 -0.04 -4.03 -11.16
N VAL A 38 0.17 -5.17 -10.53
CA VAL A 38 1.14 -6.19 -10.94
C VAL A 38 0.44 -7.54 -11.02
N THR A 39 0.55 -8.20 -12.18
CA THR A 39 0.07 -9.57 -12.38
C THR A 39 1.17 -10.55 -12.04
N MET A 40 0.83 -11.53 -11.22
CA MET A 40 1.69 -12.62 -10.77
C MET A 40 1.00 -13.96 -11.04
N THR A 41 1.75 -15.04 -11.02
CA THR A 41 1.21 -16.41 -11.12
C THR A 41 1.70 -17.25 -9.96
N GLY A 42 0.85 -18.19 -9.51
CA GLY A 42 1.16 -19.11 -8.42
C GLY A 42 -0.04 -19.97 -8.07
N ASP A 43 -0.02 -20.57 -6.90
CA ASP A 43 -1.14 -21.32 -6.31
C ASP A 43 -1.79 -20.53 -5.15
N TRP A 44 -2.66 -21.19 -4.39
CA TRP A 44 -3.31 -20.54 -3.24
C TRP A 44 -2.31 -20.15 -2.15
N SER A 45 -1.21 -20.85 -1.99
CA SER A 45 -0.17 -20.48 -1.01
C SER A 45 0.46 -19.14 -1.37
N GLU A 46 0.67 -18.85 -2.66
CA GLU A 46 1.15 -17.56 -3.14
C GLU A 46 0.12 -16.43 -2.93
N VAL A 47 -1.19 -16.75 -3.00
CA VAL A 47 -2.26 -15.79 -2.69
C VAL A 47 -2.20 -15.38 -1.22
N TRP A 48 -2.09 -16.35 -0.32
CA TRP A 48 -1.99 -16.08 1.13
C TRP A 48 -0.72 -15.31 1.44
N ARG A 49 0.42 -15.78 0.89
CA ARG A 49 1.73 -15.13 1.07
C ARG A 49 1.73 -13.68 0.56
N ALA A 50 1.10 -13.40 -0.58
CA ALA A 50 0.99 -12.04 -1.13
C ALA A 50 0.26 -11.08 -0.18
N ASN A 51 -0.81 -11.56 0.49
CA ASN A 51 -1.54 -10.77 1.49
C ASN A 51 -0.72 -10.55 2.77
N PHE A 52 0.11 -11.51 3.18
CA PHE A 52 0.97 -11.36 4.35
C PHE A 52 2.19 -10.48 4.09
N GLU A 53 2.81 -10.54 2.90
CA GLU A 53 4.15 -10.03 2.64
C GLU A 53 4.23 -8.74 1.81
N LEU A 54 3.29 -8.50 0.88
CA LEU A 54 3.36 -7.32 0.02
C LEU A 54 3.01 -6.03 0.78
N ARG A 55 3.98 -5.14 0.92
CA ARG A 55 3.82 -3.85 1.60
C ARG A 55 3.19 -2.79 0.70
N GLY A 56 3.50 -2.82 -0.60
CA GLY A 56 3.05 -1.83 -1.57
C GLY A 56 1.70 -2.12 -2.20
N ALA A 57 1.17 -3.33 -2.06
CA ALA A 57 -0.15 -3.69 -2.53
C ALA A 57 -1.25 -3.05 -1.66
N THR A 58 -2.28 -2.50 -2.29
CA THR A 58 -3.49 -2.04 -1.59
C THR A 58 -4.50 -3.15 -1.40
N ARG A 59 -4.52 -4.11 -2.32
CA ARG A 59 -5.32 -5.34 -2.33
C ARG A 59 -4.66 -6.39 -3.20
N VAL A 60 -4.96 -7.66 -2.93
CA VAL A 60 -4.62 -8.80 -3.78
C VAL A 60 -5.91 -9.42 -4.31
N LEU A 61 -6.05 -9.48 -5.61
CA LEU A 61 -7.16 -10.15 -6.29
C LEU A 61 -6.68 -11.48 -6.88
N VAL A 62 -7.54 -12.50 -6.86
CA VAL A 62 -7.34 -13.74 -7.62
C VAL A 62 -8.34 -13.81 -8.75
N ARG A 63 -7.87 -13.95 -10.00
CA ARG A 63 -8.73 -14.18 -11.16
C ARG A 63 -9.19 -15.63 -11.16
N VAL A 64 -10.47 -15.83 -10.89
CA VAL A 64 -11.06 -17.17 -10.75
C VAL A 64 -11.69 -17.66 -12.04
N GLY A 65 -11.80 -16.80 -13.03
CA GLY A 65 -12.21 -17.17 -14.39
C GLY A 65 -12.55 -15.99 -15.26
N ASP A 66 -12.73 -16.27 -16.55
CA ASP A 66 -13.15 -15.29 -17.53
C ASP A 66 -13.97 -15.90 -18.66
N PHE A 67 -14.76 -15.07 -19.34
CA PHE A 67 -15.53 -15.45 -20.52
C PHE A 67 -15.95 -14.23 -21.34
N MET A 68 -16.35 -14.45 -22.59
CA MET A 68 -16.87 -13.37 -23.44
C MET A 68 -18.37 -13.21 -23.22
N ALA A 69 -18.85 -11.95 -23.14
CA ALA A 69 -20.29 -11.63 -23.12
C ALA A 69 -20.55 -10.31 -23.87
N PHE A 70 -21.38 -10.37 -24.89
CA PHE A 70 -21.72 -9.23 -25.75
C PHE A 70 -23.06 -8.58 -25.38
N HIS A 71 -23.88 -9.23 -24.56
CA HIS A 71 -25.16 -8.70 -24.06
C HIS A 71 -25.54 -9.37 -22.72
N LEU A 72 -26.47 -8.74 -21.97
CA LEU A 72 -26.81 -9.15 -20.60
C LEU A 72 -27.33 -10.60 -20.51
N ALA A 73 -28.11 -11.09 -21.51
CA ALA A 73 -28.59 -12.47 -21.50
C ALA A 73 -27.45 -13.50 -21.64
N GLN A 74 -26.39 -13.16 -22.38
CA GLN A 74 -25.21 -14.01 -22.48
C GLN A 74 -24.37 -13.97 -21.17
N LEU A 75 -24.26 -12.80 -20.56
CA LEU A 75 -23.66 -12.65 -19.24
C LEU A 75 -24.37 -13.53 -18.21
N ASP A 76 -25.70 -13.40 -18.10
CA ASP A 76 -26.55 -14.18 -17.20
C ASP A 76 -26.36 -15.69 -17.40
N LYS A 77 -26.52 -16.15 -18.65
CA LYS A 77 -26.36 -17.58 -18.99
C LYS A 77 -24.98 -18.13 -18.58
N ARG A 78 -23.93 -17.35 -18.75
CA ARG A 78 -22.55 -17.78 -18.40
C ARG A 78 -22.29 -17.69 -16.91
N ALA A 79 -22.78 -16.65 -16.22
CA ALA A 79 -22.68 -16.50 -14.78
C ALA A 79 -23.40 -17.65 -14.05
N ARG A 80 -24.58 -18.08 -14.51
CA ARG A 80 -25.30 -19.23 -13.94
C ARG A 80 -24.56 -20.56 -14.06
N LYS A 81 -23.71 -20.72 -15.07
CA LYS A 81 -22.89 -21.92 -15.28
C LYS A 81 -21.52 -21.85 -14.63
N PHE A 82 -21.17 -20.71 -14.04
CA PHE A 82 -19.88 -20.53 -13.42
C PHE A 82 -19.78 -21.34 -12.11
N PRO A 83 -18.69 -22.05 -11.85
CA PRO A 83 -18.56 -22.94 -10.67
C PRO A 83 -18.21 -22.14 -9.40
N TRP A 84 -19.12 -21.29 -8.92
CA TRP A 84 -18.92 -20.39 -7.80
C TRP A 84 -18.44 -21.10 -6.53
N GLY A 85 -19.03 -22.25 -6.19
CA GLY A 85 -18.71 -23.03 -4.99
C GLY A 85 -17.28 -23.60 -4.94
N LYS A 86 -16.52 -23.53 -6.06
CA LYS A 86 -15.10 -23.90 -6.02
C LYS A 86 -14.23 -22.89 -5.24
N VAL A 87 -14.73 -21.68 -5.05
CA VAL A 87 -13.97 -20.58 -4.41
C VAL A 87 -14.79 -19.93 -3.31
N LEU A 88 -16.09 -19.69 -3.54
CA LEU A 88 -16.95 -18.99 -2.58
C LEU A 88 -17.64 -19.99 -1.66
N ASN A 89 -17.71 -19.64 -0.37
CA ASN A 89 -18.46 -20.39 0.63
C ASN A 89 -19.90 -19.85 0.70
N ALA A 90 -20.91 -20.73 0.55
CA ALA A 90 -22.32 -20.34 0.55
C ALA A 90 -22.79 -19.73 1.88
N ASP A 91 -22.14 -20.07 2.99
CA ASP A 91 -22.45 -19.54 4.32
C ASP A 91 -21.90 -18.11 4.54
N VAL A 92 -21.10 -17.57 3.61
CA VAL A 92 -20.48 -16.27 3.71
C VAL A 92 -21.12 -15.30 2.73
N PRO A 93 -21.65 -14.14 3.18
CA PRO A 93 -22.21 -13.14 2.29
C PRO A 93 -21.16 -12.60 1.31
N VAL A 94 -21.63 -12.27 0.10
CA VAL A 94 -20.79 -11.75 -0.99
C VAL A 94 -21.33 -10.39 -1.45
N ARG A 95 -20.45 -9.47 -1.77
CA ARG A 95 -20.74 -8.23 -2.50
C ARG A 95 -20.17 -8.31 -3.91
N VAL A 96 -20.93 -7.84 -4.88
CA VAL A 96 -20.53 -7.81 -6.29
C VAL A 96 -20.23 -6.38 -6.72
N ASP A 97 -18.98 -6.11 -7.11
CA ASP A 97 -18.54 -4.84 -7.66
C ASP A 97 -18.23 -5.02 -9.16
N VAL A 98 -19.02 -4.44 -10.03
CA VAL A 98 -18.82 -4.50 -11.49
C VAL A 98 -18.26 -3.20 -12.04
N ALA A 99 -17.19 -3.30 -12.81
CA ALA A 99 -16.65 -2.20 -13.61
C ALA A 99 -16.69 -2.54 -15.10
N THR A 100 -17.22 -1.61 -15.92
CA THR A 100 -17.31 -1.77 -17.37
C THR A 100 -16.45 -0.74 -18.09
N SER A 101 -15.90 -1.11 -19.25
CA SER A 101 -15.18 -0.18 -20.13
C SER A 101 -16.10 0.31 -21.25
N ARG A 102 -15.79 1.49 -21.80
CA ARG A 102 -16.50 2.04 -22.99
C ARG A 102 -16.31 1.21 -24.27
N LYS A 103 -15.37 0.28 -24.28
CA LYS A 103 -15.12 -0.66 -25.39
C LYS A 103 -16.07 -1.83 -25.39
N SER A 104 -16.82 -2.04 -24.31
CA SER A 104 -17.72 -3.19 -24.13
C SER A 104 -19.14 -2.83 -24.52
N LYS A 105 -19.84 -3.77 -25.14
CA LYS A 105 -21.28 -3.65 -25.46
C LYS A 105 -22.14 -3.63 -24.19
N ILE A 106 -21.71 -4.32 -23.13
CA ILE A 106 -22.31 -4.21 -21.79
C ILE A 106 -21.59 -3.05 -21.07
N TYR A 107 -22.24 -1.88 -21.07
CA TYR A 107 -21.71 -0.65 -20.46
C TYR A 107 -22.44 -0.22 -19.17
N HIS A 108 -23.61 -0.77 -18.90
CA HIS A 108 -24.35 -0.54 -17.66
C HIS A 108 -23.88 -1.47 -16.54
N ALA A 109 -22.99 -0.99 -15.67
CA ALA A 109 -22.46 -1.76 -14.56
C ALA A 109 -23.57 -2.29 -13.64
N GLY A 110 -24.58 -1.47 -13.29
CA GLY A 110 -25.68 -1.89 -12.40
C GLY A 110 -26.51 -3.05 -12.97
N ALA A 111 -26.82 -3.03 -14.26
CA ALA A 111 -27.53 -4.14 -14.90
C ALA A 111 -26.67 -5.43 -14.95
N ALA A 112 -25.37 -5.29 -15.15
CA ALA A 112 -24.46 -6.43 -15.10
C ALA A 112 -24.33 -6.99 -13.66
N THR A 113 -24.27 -6.11 -12.64
CA THR A 113 -24.27 -6.50 -11.22
C THR A 113 -25.50 -7.35 -10.91
N GLN A 114 -26.70 -6.88 -11.23
CA GLN A 114 -27.94 -7.63 -10.99
C GLN A 114 -27.94 -9.03 -11.62
N ARG A 115 -27.38 -9.21 -12.83
CA ARG A 115 -27.31 -10.53 -13.48
C ARG A 115 -26.36 -11.49 -12.77
N ILE A 116 -25.23 -10.98 -12.27
CA ILE A 116 -24.27 -11.79 -11.52
C ILE A 116 -24.81 -12.13 -10.14
N GLU A 117 -25.42 -11.17 -9.44
CA GLU A 117 -26.06 -11.40 -8.14
C GLU A 117 -27.19 -12.43 -8.25
N ALA A 118 -28.06 -12.33 -9.25
CA ALA A 118 -29.10 -13.33 -9.51
C ALA A 118 -28.51 -14.73 -9.73
N ALA A 119 -27.42 -14.83 -10.50
CA ALA A 119 -26.75 -16.10 -10.71
C ALA A 119 -26.14 -16.67 -9.42
N LEU A 120 -25.57 -15.84 -8.56
CA LEU A 120 -25.03 -16.24 -7.26
C LEU A 120 -26.12 -16.74 -6.31
N VAL A 121 -27.23 -16.01 -6.22
CA VAL A 121 -28.37 -16.40 -5.35
C VAL A 121 -29.06 -17.66 -5.85
N GLU A 122 -29.48 -17.68 -7.11
CA GLU A 122 -30.36 -18.72 -7.65
C GLU A 122 -29.62 -20.04 -7.96
N ASN A 123 -28.31 -19.96 -8.33
CA ASN A 123 -27.56 -21.13 -8.75
C ASN A 123 -26.50 -21.60 -7.77
N ALA A 124 -26.05 -20.71 -6.87
CA ALA A 124 -25.02 -21.04 -5.89
C ALA A 124 -25.49 -20.88 -4.44
N GLY A 125 -26.74 -20.46 -4.20
CA GLY A 125 -27.31 -20.32 -2.85
C GLY A 125 -26.64 -19.25 -2.00
N MET A 126 -25.97 -18.26 -2.63
CA MET A 126 -25.22 -17.22 -1.92
C MET A 126 -26.12 -16.11 -1.38
N THR A 127 -25.74 -15.52 -0.28
CA THR A 127 -26.35 -14.29 0.25
C THR A 127 -25.61 -13.07 -0.28
N ILE A 128 -26.34 -12.07 -0.80
CA ILE A 128 -25.77 -10.79 -1.23
C ILE A 128 -25.99 -9.74 -0.13
N ALA A 129 -24.91 -9.06 0.27
CA ALA A 129 -24.98 -7.98 1.26
C ALA A 129 -24.01 -6.85 0.91
N ALA A 130 -24.40 -5.61 1.17
CA ALA A 130 -23.59 -4.42 0.86
C ALA A 130 -22.30 -4.33 1.69
N ASP A 131 -22.34 -4.83 2.90
CA ASP A 131 -21.24 -4.87 3.88
C ASP A 131 -20.54 -6.24 3.94
N ALA A 132 -20.77 -7.10 2.94
CA ALA A 132 -20.22 -8.44 2.89
C ALA A 132 -18.68 -8.43 2.99
N PRO A 133 -18.09 -9.40 3.75
CA PRO A 133 -16.64 -9.49 3.94
C PRO A 133 -15.89 -10.00 2.69
N VAL A 134 -16.59 -10.71 1.79
CA VAL A 134 -16.04 -11.19 0.53
C VAL A 134 -16.56 -10.35 -0.62
N ILE A 135 -15.65 -9.81 -1.43
CA ILE A 135 -15.98 -8.96 -2.58
C ILE A 135 -15.59 -9.67 -3.88
N LEU A 136 -16.57 -9.85 -4.73
CA LEU A 136 -16.37 -10.30 -6.10
C LEU A 136 -16.18 -9.09 -7.01
N LYS A 137 -14.99 -8.97 -7.61
CA LYS A 137 -14.64 -7.91 -8.56
C LYS A 137 -14.83 -8.43 -9.98
N VAL A 138 -15.78 -7.85 -10.72
CA VAL A 138 -16.05 -8.22 -12.10
C VAL A 138 -15.69 -7.06 -13.01
N ARG A 139 -14.75 -7.30 -13.93
CA ARG A 139 -14.35 -6.33 -14.94
C ARG A 139 -14.85 -6.78 -16.31
N ILE A 140 -15.57 -5.91 -17.00
CA ILE A 140 -16.00 -6.14 -18.38
C ILE A 140 -15.23 -5.15 -19.26
N ASP A 141 -14.26 -5.66 -20.03
CA ASP A 141 -13.41 -4.86 -20.89
C ASP A 141 -13.27 -5.53 -22.25
N ASP A 142 -13.56 -4.80 -23.31
CA ASP A 142 -13.63 -5.36 -24.68
C ASP A 142 -14.46 -6.66 -24.75
N ASN A 143 -15.65 -6.64 -24.13
CA ASN A 143 -16.59 -7.77 -24.02
C ASN A 143 -16.05 -9.00 -23.27
N ARG A 144 -14.83 -8.99 -22.74
CA ARG A 144 -14.30 -10.01 -21.85
C ARG A 144 -14.73 -9.70 -20.41
N VAL A 145 -15.42 -10.61 -19.80
CA VAL A 145 -15.82 -10.61 -18.40
C VAL A 145 -14.73 -11.34 -17.63
N THR A 146 -13.99 -10.62 -16.77
CA THR A 146 -13.00 -11.19 -15.86
C THR A 146 -13.58 -11.18 -14.47
N ILE A 147 -13.61 -12.33 -13.82
CA ILE A 147 -14.10 -12.52 -12.46
C ILE A 147 -12.90 -12.68 -11.53
N SER A 148 -12.84 -11.85 -10.51
CA SER A 148 -11.79 -11.92 -9.49
C SER A 148 -12.40 -11.86 -8.10
N VAL A 149 -11.79 -12.55 -7.14
CA VAL A 149 -12.14 -12.44 -5.72
C VAL A 149 -11.10 -11.53 -5.05
N ASP A 150 -11.57 -10.57 -4.27
CA ASP A 150 -10.73 -9.78 -3.38
C ASP A 150 -10.37 -10.65 -2.16
N THR A 151 -9.11 -11.00 -2.06
CA THR A 151 -8.60 -11.89 -1.00
C THR A 151 -8.12 -11.13 0.23
N SER A 152 -8.05 -9.80 0.16
CA SER A 152 -7.53 -8.95 1.22
C SER A 152 -8.57 -8.51 2.24
N GLY A 153 -9.82 -8.25 1.80
CA GLY A 153 -10.87 -7.67 2.63
C GLY A 153 -10.67 -6.19 2.84
N GLU A 154 -10.29 -5.75 4.04
CA GLU A 154 -9.90 -4.37 4.26
C GLU A 154 -8.64 -4.00 3.46
N PRO A 155 -8.45 -2.70 3.08
CA PRO A 155 -7.24 -2.28 2.39
C PRO A 155 -5.97 -2.61 3.16
N LEU A 156 -4.93 -3.11 2.47
CA LEU A 156 -3.70 -3.61 3.09
C LEU A 156 -2.86 -2.56 3.81
N HIS A 157 -3.10 -1.25 3.59
CA HIS A 157 -2.46 -0.21 4.40
C HIS A 157 -2.92 -0.25 5.86
N LYS A 158 -4.09 -0.79 6.17
CA LYS A 158 -4.52 -1.04 7.54
C LYS A 158 -3.80 -2.28 8.07
N ARG A 159 -2.63 -2.08 8.69
CA ARG A 159 -1.77 -3.17 9.18
C ARG A 159 -2.33 -3.91 10.41
N GLY A 160 -3.30 -3.31 11.10
CA GLY A 160 -3.92 -3.86 12.32
C GLY A 160 -3.33 -3.35 13.64
N HIS A 161 -2.15 -2.70 13.60
CA HIS A 161 -1.48 -2.21 14.81
C HIS A 161 -1.40 -0.67 14.92
N LYS A 162 -1.98 0.08 13.99
CA LYS A 162 -1.95 1.56 13.98
C LYS A 162 -3.36 2.16 14.01
N PRO A 163 -4.07 2.14 15.14
CA PRO A 163 -5.39 2.76 15.27
C PRO A 163 -5.29 4.28 15.37
N ALA A 164 -4.22 4.83 15.95
CA ALA A 164 -4.04 6.26 16.16
C ALA A 164 -3.34 6.92 14.96
N VAL A 165 -3.99 7.91 14.37
CA VAL A 165 -3.48 8.65 13.21
C VAL A 165 -3.64 10.16 13.41
N GLY A 166 -2.68 10.94 12.94
CA GLY A 166 -2.74 12.40 12.92
C GLY A 166 -3.73 12.96 11.87
N LYS A 167 -3.74 14.27 11.68
CA LYS A 167 -4.66 14.98 10.77
C LYS A 167 -4.50 14.64 9.29
N ALA A 168 -3.32 14.20 8.85
CA ALA A 168 -3.00 13.88 7.45
C ALA A 168 -2.05 12.67 7.35
N PRO A 169 -2.49 11.46 7.78
CA PRO A 169 -1.61 10.32 7.91
C PRO A 169 -1.16 9.82 6.53
N MET A 170 0.13 9.54 6.40
CA MET A 170 0.66 8.76 5.28
C MET A 170 0.12 7.33 5.40
N ARG A 171 -0.35 6.75 4.28
CA ARG A 171 -0.71 5.33 4.26
C ARG A 171 0.55 4.48 4.30
N GLU A 172 0.54 3.39 5.05
CA GLU A 172 1.68 2.49 5.23
C GLU A 172 2.17 1.92 3.88
N THR A 173 1.25 1.58 2.98
CA THR A 173 1.60 1.13 1.62
C THR A 173 2.36 2.18 0.82
N LEU A 174 2.02 3.46 0.97
CA LEU A 174 2.75 4.56 0.34
C LEU A 174 4.11 4.77 1.00
N ALA A 175 4.16 4.72 2.33
CA ALA A 175 5.42 4.87 3.07
C ALA A 175 6.44 3.81 2.65
N ALA A 176 6.03 2.54 2.57
CA ALA A 176 6.89 1.47 2.10
C ALA A 176 7.41 1.71 0.67
N MET A 177 6.53 2.13 -0.25
CA MET A 177 6.92 2.39 -1.62
C MET A 177 7.85 3.60 -1.74
N PHE A 178 7.62 4.66 -1.00
CA PHE A 178 8.49 5.84 -1.00
C PHE A 178 9.86 5.55 -0.36
N LEU A 179 9.91 4.78 0.71
CA LEU A 179 11.17 4.29 1.29
C LEU A 179 11.99 3.52 0.25
N ARG A 180 11.37 2.57 -0.47
CA ARG A 180 12.04 1.82 -1.55
C ARG A 180 12.51 2.75 -2.67
N GLN A 181 11.71 3.73 -3.08
CA GLN A 181 12.10 4.71 -4.09
C GLN A 181 13.26 5.61 -3.63
N CYS A 182 13.40 5.86 -2.32
CA CYS A 182 14.58 6.51 -1.75
C CYS A 182 15.80 5.58 -1.64
N GLY A 183 15.67 4.32 -2.07
CA GLY A 183 16.72 3.31 -2.04
C GLY A 183 16.91 2.65 -0.67
N PHE A 184 15.88 2.60 0.15
CA PHE A 184 15.89 1.86 1.42
C PHE A 184 15.80 0.36 1.16
N ASP A 185 16.78 -0.40 1.64
CA ASP A 185 16.87 -1.85 1.55
C ASP A 185 16.86 -2.57 2.92
N GLY A 186 16.72 -1.80 3.99
CA GLY A 186 16.73 -2.29 5.38
C GLY A 186 18.06 -2.17 6.09
N THR A 187 19.10 -1.64 5.45
CA THR A 187 20.46 -1.48 6.02
C THR A 187 20.81 -0.03 6.37
N GLN A 188 20.00 0.94 5.93
CA GLN A 188 20.24 2.36 6.20
C GLN A 188 19.41 2.83 7.39
N THR A 189 19.96 3.78 8.15
CA THR A 189 19.20 4.60 9.09
C THR A 189 18.15 5.42 8.35
N VAL A 190 16.95 5.53 8.90
CA VAL A 190 15.89 6.42 8.39
C VAL A 190 15.56 7.44 9.48
N TYR A 191 15.46 8.71 9.07
CA TYR A 191 15.04 9.81 9.93
C TYR A 191 13.88 10.59 9.29
N ASP A 192 12.82 10.81 10.07
CA ASP A 192 11.69 11.66 9.70
C ASP A 192 11.57 12.84 10.69
N PRO A 193 11.99 14.06 10.31
CA PRO A 193 11.96 15.23 11.19
C PRO A 193 10.57 15.87 11.37
N MET A 194 9.52 15.33 10.73
CA MET A 194 8.10 15.73 10.91
C MET A 194 7.23 14.46 10.93
N CYS A 195 7.57 13.53 11.84
CA CYS A 195 7.12 12.14 11.77
C CYS A 195 5.63 11.94 12.03
N GLY A 196 4.94 12.92 12.61
CA GLY A 196 3.54 12.76 12.99
C GLY A 196 3.36 11.49 13.83
N SER A 197 2.45 10.60 13.43
CA SER A 197 2.20 9.31 14.10
C SER A 197 3.24 8.21 13.79
N GLY A 198 4.39 8.54 13.21
CA GLY A 198 5.55 7.66 13.04
C GLY A 198 5.53 6.74 11.82
N THR A 199 4.69 7.00 10.80
CA THR A 199 4.47 6.03 9.71
C THR A 199 5.73 5.61 8.97
N PHE A 200 6.58 6.54 8.51
CA PHE A 200 7.82 6.21 7.80
C PHE A 200 8.81 5.45 8.67
N VAL A 201 8.96 5.89 9.91
CA VAL A 201 9.92 5.34 10.87
C VAL A 201 9.55 3.90 11.24
N ILE A 202 8.27 3.67 11.58
CA ILE A 202 7.74 2.35 11.93
C ILE A 202 7.83 1.40 10.73
N GLU A 203 7.38 1.83 9.54
CA GLU A 203 7.43 1.01 8.33
C GLU A 203 8.87 0.63 7.96
N ALA A 204 9.84 1.56 8.13
CA ALA A 204 11.26 1.28 7.90
C ALA A 204 11.79 0.23 8.89
N ALA A 205 11.46 0.35 10.17
CA ALA A 205 11.87 -0.60 11.21
C ALA A 205 11.28 -2.01 10.97
N GLU A 206 10.01 -2.09 10.57
CA GLU A 206 9.37 -3.34 10.18
C GLU A 206 10.01 -3.97 8.92
N MET A 207 10.31 -3.17 7.90
CA MET A 207 10.99 -3.63 6.68
C MET A 207 12.38 -4.16 6.99
N ALA A 208 13.16 -3.45 7.79
CA ALA A 208 14.49 -3.87 8.22
C ALA A 208 14.46 -5.16 9.04
N SER A 209 13.47 -5.34 9.90
CA SER A 209 13.30 -6.53 10.73
C SER A 209 12.73 -7.74 9.96
N GLY A 210 12.25 -7.55 8.73
CA GLY A 210 11.58 -8.59 7.97
C GLY A 210 10.22 -9.01 8.53
N LEU A 211 9.55 -8.12 9.31
CA LEU A 211 8.21 -8.36 9.81
C LEU A 211 7.19 -8.33 8.67
N GLN A 212 6.27 -9.26 8.65
CA GLN A 212 5.19 -9.28 7.65
C GLN A 212 4.19 -8.13 7.91
N PRO A 213 3.83 -7.33 6.89
CA PRO A 213 2.85 -6.26 7.05
C PRO A 213 1.44 -6.77 7.38
N GLY A 214 1.13 -8.00 7.00
CA GLY A 214 -0.18 -8.62 7.21
C GLY A 214 -0.32 -9.42 8.51
N ARG A 215 0.71 -9.49 9.36
CA ARG A 215 0.78 -10.38 10.53
C ARG A 215 -0.32 -10.18 11.56
N SER A 216 -0.83 -8.96 11.72
CA SER A 216 -1.74 -8.56 12.81
C SER A 216 -3.19 -8.33 12.34
N ARG A 217 -3.58 -8.91 11.18
CA ARG A 217 -4.92 -8.67 10.64
C ARG A 217 -5.55 -9.94 10.07
N ARG A 218 -6.86 -9.93 9.87
CA ARG A 218 -7.62 -10.95 9.14
C ARG A 218 -7.77 -10.57 7.66
N PHE A 219 -8.05 -11.58 6.84
CA PHE A 219 -8.20 -11.44 5.40
C PHE A 219 -9.44 -12.14 4.87
N SER A 220 -10.01 -11.66 3.77
CA SER A 220 -11.16 -12.30 3.14
C SER A 220 -10.86 -13.69 2.60
N HIS A 221 -9.59 -13.99 2.24
CA HIS A 221 -9.23 -15.34 1.80
C HIS A 221 -9.47 -16.42 2.89
N GLU A 222 -9.46 -16.05 4.17
CA GLU A 222 -9.75 -16.95 5.28
C GLU A 222 -11.22 -17.46 5.29
N LEU A 223 -12.09 -16.79 4.51
CA LEU A 223 -13.51 -17.09 4.39
C LEU A 223 -13.86 -17.88 3.10
N LEU A 224 -12.88 -18.15 2.25
CA LEU A 224 -13.06 -18.88 1.00
C LEU A 224 -12.98 -20.39 1.20
N THR A 225 -13.63 -21.17 0.33
CA THR A 225 -13.55 -22.63 0.35
C THR A 225 -12.16 -23.18 0.08
N THR A 226 -11.30 -22.34 -0.48
CA THR A 226 -9.91 -22.66 -0.84
C THR A 226 -8.91 -22.40 0.28
N TYR A 227 -9.35 -21.90 1.44
CA TYR A 227 -8.49 -21.68 2.58
C TYR A 227 -8.16 -22.99 3.27
N GLU A 228 -6.89 -23.25 3.48
CA GLU A 228 -6.39 -24.46 4.13
C GLU A 228 -5.73 -24.13 5.48
N ALA A 229 -5.77 -25.08 6.41
CA ALA A 229 -5.21 -24.89 7.77
C ALA A 229 -3.69 -24.57 7.75
N ASN A 230 -2.95 -25.05 6.73
CA ASN A 230 -1.52 -24.78 6.55
C ASN A 230 -1.23 -23.33 6.14
N ALA A 231 -2.25 -22.56 5.68
CA ALA A 231 -2.09 -21.15 5.34
C ALA A 231 -1.60 -20.30 6.53
N GLU A 232 -2.05 -20.66 7.75
CA GLU A 232 -1.63 -19.93 8.95
C GLU A 232 -0.13 -20.11 9.25
N ALA A 233 0.50 -21.21 8.80
CA ALA A 233 1.94 -21.41 8.92
C ALA A 233 2.77 -20.41 8.11
N LEU A 234 2.18 -19.77 7.10
CA LEU A 234 2.83 -18.72 6.32
C LEU A 234 2.81 -17.36 7.03
N ARG A 235 1.95 -17.20 8.03
CA ARG A 235 1.87 -16.00 8.86
C ARG A 235 3.00 -15.99 9.89
N ARG A 236 3.91 -15.03 9.76
CA ARG A 236 5.03 -14.85 10.68
C ARG A 236 4.83 -13.60 11.52
N THR A 237 4.77 -13.76 12.82
CA THR A 237 4.67 -12.65 13.78
C THR A 237 6.04 -12.20 14.30
N ASN A 238 7.04 -13.07 14.21
CA ASN A 238 8.39 -12.82 14.69
C ASN A 238 9.25 -12.13 13.61
N ARG A 239 10.26 -11.39 14.08
CA ARG A 239 11.28 -10.79 13.23
C ARG A 239 12.14 -11.88 12.59
N LEU A 240 12.51 -11.69 11.31
CA LEU A 240 13.47 -12.56 10.62
C LEU A 240 14.93 -12.21 10.94
N ARG A 241 15.17 -10.96 11.34
CA ARG A 241 16.50 -10.42 11.61
C ARG A 241 16.42 -9.27 12.61
N VAL A 242 17.53 -9.03 13.29
CA VAL A 242 17.73 -7.84 14.13
C VAL A 242 18.49 -6.82 13.28
N PRO A 243 17.92 -5.65 12.96
CA PRO A 243 18.64 -4.62 12.22
C PRO A 243 19.87 -4.11 12.97
N SER A 244 20.96 -3.85 12.25
CA SER A 244 22.17 -3.22 12.80
C SER A 244 22.06 -1.69 12.89
N VAL A 245 20.98 -1.12 12.35
CA VAL A 245 20.70 0.32 12.31
C VAL A 245 19.45 0.63 13.13
N ARG A 246 19.31 1.89 13.51
CA ARG A 246 18.14 2.41 14.22
C ARG A 246 17.39 3.42 13.38
N PHE A 247 16.15 3.70 13.78
CA PHE A 247 15.22 4.56 13.05
C PHE A 247 14.76 5.70 13.95
N PHE A 248 14.69 6.90 13.41
CA PHE A 248 14.46 8.10 14.19
C PHE A 248 13.31 8.91 13.64
N GLY A 249 12.54 9.50 14.54
CA GLY A 249 11.46 10.41 14.17
C GLY A 249 11.39 11.57 15.16
N SER A 250 11.12 12.76 14.66
CA SER A 250 10.80 13.89 15.53
C SER A 250 9.60 14.67 15.01
N ASP A 251 8.89 15.31 15.91
CA ASP A 251 7.82 16.25 15.59
C ASP A 251 7.79 17.33 16.69
N ARG A 252 7.33 18.53 16.35
CA ARG A 252 7.16 19.62 17.31
C ARG A 252 5.97 19.43 18.25
N ASP A 253 5.03 18.57 17.90
CA ASP A 253 3.81 18.27 18.67
C ASP A 253 4.05 17.02 19.53
N ALA A 254 4.16 17.22 20.84
CA ALA A 254 4.36 16.14 21.81
C ALA A 254 3.27 15.07 21.75
N GLY A 255 2.01 15.48 21.49
CA GLY A 255 0.89 14.54 21.43
C GLY A 255 1.00 13.56 20.26
N VAL A 256 1.50 14.01 19.08
CA VAL A 256 1.71 13.11 17.95
C VAL A 256 2.96 12.25 18.14
N VAL A 257 3.96 12.72 18.88
CA VAL A 257 5.15 11.93 19.26
C VAL A 257 4.74 10.78 20.20
N ASP A 258 3.87 11.04 21.17
CA ASP A 258 3.33 9.99 22.04
C ASP A 258 2.48 8.96 21.26
N MET A 259 1.70 9.42 20.28
CA MET A 259 1.01 8.50 19.35
C MET A 259 2.01 7.65 18.56
N ALA A 260 3.13 8.23 18.11
CA ALA A 260 4.16 7.49 17.35
C ALA A 260 4.80 6.41 18.22
N ARG A 261 5.14 6.72 19.48
CA ARG A 261 5.68 5.74 20.46
C ARG A 261 4.71 4.59 20.68
N ALA A 262 3.44 4.89 20.96
CA ALA A 262 2.42 3.88 21.18
C ALA A 262 2.13 3.03 19.90
N ASN A 263 2.25 3.62 18.71
CA ASN A 263 2.15 2.87 17.45
C ASN A 263 3.35 1.93 17.26
N ALA A 264 4.57 2.36 17.59
CA ALA A 264 5.76 1.54 17.50
C ALA A 264 5.74 0.35 18.46
N GLU A 265 5.26 0.56 19.69
CA GLU A 265 5.05 -0.50 20.69
C GLU A 265 4.06 -1.56 20.14
N ARG A 266 2.89 -1.13 19.63
CA ARG A 266 1.91 -2.06 19.02
C ARG A 266 2.45 -2.77 17.79
N ALA A 267 3.33 -2.14 17.02
CA ALA A 267 4.02 -2.74 15.89
C ALA A 267 5.14 -3.71 16.31
N GLY A 268 5.56 -3.70 17.58
CA GLY A 268 6.65 -4.51 18.11
C GLY A 268 8.02 -4.08 17.58
N VAL A 269 8.23 -2.77 17.39
CA VAL A 269 9.49 -2.17 16.90
C VAL A 269 10.00 -1.00 17.77
N ASP A 270 9.42 -0.81 18.95
CA ASP A 270 9.75 0.25 19.89
C ASP A 270 11.23 0.23 20.32
N ASP A 271 11.83 -0.95 20.41
CA ASP A 271 13.26 -1.13 20.68
C ASP A 271 14.19 -0.70 19.53
N LEU A 272 13.67 -0.53 18.32
CA LEU A 272 14.43 -0.15 17.12
C LEU A 272 14.27 1.33 16.75
N VAL A 273 13.29 2.01 17.33
CA VAL A 273 12.94 3.39 16.99
C VAL A 273 13.19 4.34 18.13
N THR A 274 13.46 5.60 17.80
CA THR A 274 13.57 6.68 18.78
C THR A 274 12.73 7.85 18.30
N PHE A 275 11.83 8.33 19.17
CA PHE A 275 10.99 9.49 18.87
C PHE A 275 11.27 10.61 19.87
N SER A 276 11.48 11.84 19.36
CA SER A 276 11.74 13.05 20.16
C SER A 276 10.79 14.19 19.80
N VAL A 277 10.63 15.12 20.72
CA VAL A 277 9.88 16.36 20.50
C VAL A 277 10.88 17.43 20.08
N ASP A 278 10.98 17.69 18.77
CA ASP A 278 11.97 18.62 18.20
C ASP A 278 11.41 19.39 17.02
N ASN A 279 12.02 20.53 16.72
CA ASN A 279 11.69 21.34 15.55
C ASN A 279 12.54 20.88 14.36
N ALA A 280 11.90 20.55 13.22
CA ALA A 280 12.59 20.17 11.99
C ALA A 280 13.58 21.24 11.48
N GLY A 281 13.36 22.52 11.82
CA GLY A 281 14.30 23.62 11.54
C GLY A 281 15.60 23.59 12.35
N GLU A 282 15.73 22.66 13.30
CA GLU A 282 16.90 22.46 14.16
C GLU A 282 17.44 21.03 14.10
N ALA A 283 16.87 20.20 13.21
CA ALA A 283 17.20 18.80 13.08
C ALA A 283 18.71 18.56 12.94
N THR A 284 19.18 17.51 13.60
CA THR A 284 20.58 17.03 13.54
C THR A 284 20.60 15.58 13.09
N PRO A 285 21.58 15.17 12.27
CA PRO A 285 21.71 13.79 11.90
C PRO A 285 21.93 12.91 13.14
N PRO A 286 21.25 11.77 13.25
CA PRO A 286 21.59 10.76 14.25
C PRO A 286 23.04 10.27 14.10
N ASP A 287 23.63 9.79 15.18
CA ASP A 287 24.95 9.18 15.16
C ASP A 287 25.02 7.97 14.23
N GLY A 288 26.12 7.84 13.50
CA GLY A 288 26.36 6.73 12.60
C GLY A 288 26.54 7.14 11.13
N PRO A 289 26.54 6.18 10.22
CA PRO A 289 26.70 6.45 8.79
C PRO A 289 25.47 7.18 8.20
N PRO A 290 25.69 7.97 7.13
CA PRO A 290 24.60 8.63 6.42
C PRO A 290 23.51 7.65 5.96
N GLY A 291 22.27 8.05 6.10
CA GLY A 291 21.10 7.25 5.79
C GLY A 291 20.11 7.96 4.83
N ILE A 292 18.84 7.89 5.18
CA ILE A 292 17.74 8.48 4.42
C ILE A 292 16.93 9.40 5.34
N VAL A 293 16.80 10.66 4.97
CA VAL A 293 15.74 11.52 5.51
C VAL A 293 14.53 11.40 4.61
N ILE A 294 13.38 11.04 5.16
CA ILE A 294 12.12 11.04 4.43
C ILE A 294 11.07 11.77 5.25
N VAL A 295 10.39 12.71 4.62
CA VAL A 295 9.48 13.60 5.34
C VAL A 295 8.21 13.89 4.52
N ASN A 296 7.08 13.96 5.22
CA ASN A 296 5.79 14.40 4.70
C ASN A 296 5.40 15.73 5.36
N PRO A 297 6.02 16.86 4.97
CA PRO A 297 5.77 18.15 5.60
C PRO A 297 4.32 18.60 5.35
N PRO A 298 3.81 19.58 6.08
CA PRO A 298 2.46 20.12 5.82
C PRO A 298 2.34 20.70 4.40
N TYR A 299 1.25 20.37 3.69
CA TYR A 299 0.90 20.87 2.36
C TYR A 299 -0.63 20.90 2.15
N GLY A 300 -1.06 21.64 1.09
CA GLY A 300 -2.46 21.72 0.68
C GLY A 300 -3.33 22.67 1.52
N ALA A 301 -4.54 22.96 1.03
CA ALA A 301 -5.47 23.92 1.61
C ALA A 301 -6.00 23.58 3.02
N ARG A 302 -5.74 22.36 3.52
CA ARG A 302 -6.18 21.92 4.84
C ARG A 302 -5.36 22.51 6.01
N ILE A 303 -4.23 23.17 5.73
CA ILE A 303 -3.25 23.61 6.75
C ILE A 303 -3.07 25.15 6.75
N GLY A 304 -3.98 25.90 6.13
CA GLY A 304 -3.94 27.36 6.15
C GLY A 304 -3.26 28.00 4.94
N ASP A 305 -2.73 29.22 5.10
CA ASP A 305 -2.12 29.99 4.01
C ASP A 305 -0.86 29.29 3.47
N LYS A 306 -0.89 28.95 2.19
CA LYS A 306 0.26 28.37 1.47
C LYS A 306 1.53 29.22 1.62
N LYS A 307 1.40 30.56 1.71
CA LYS A 307 2.55 31.46 1.88
C LYS A 307 3.29 31.19 3.20
N ALA A 308 2.58 30.80 4.27
CA ALA A 308 3.18 30.47 5.56
C ALA A 308 4.04 29.19 5.54
N LEU A 309 3.88 28.34 4.52
CA LEU A 309 4.65 27.10 4.39
C LEU A 309 6.03 27.32 3.72
N TYR A 310 6.22 28.34 2.91
CA TYR A 310 7.52 28.59 2.26
C TYR A 310 8.68 28.74 3.25
N PRO A 311 8.57 29.50 4.36
CA PRO A 311 9.63 29.57 5.36
C PRO A 311 9.93 28.21 6.00
N VAL A 312 8.91 27.36 6.24
CA VAL A 312 9.08 26.02 6.82
C VAL A 312 9.92 25.14 5.88
N TYR A 313 9.58 25.09 4.59
CA TYR A 313 10.33 24.32 3.60
C TYR A 313 11.74 24.92 3.37
N GLY A 314 11.86 26.23 3.30
CA GLY A 314 13.16 26.90 3.16
C GLY A 314 14.10 26.56 4.33
N ARG A 315 13.60 26.66 5.57
CA ARG A 315 14.39 26.33 6.76
C ARG A 315 14.75 24.85 6.80
N LEU A 316 13.79 23.94 6.51
CA LEU A 316 14.09 22.51 6.41
C LEU A 316 15.18 22.25 5.36
N GLY A 317 15.09 22.83 4.17
CA GLY A 317 16.08 22.65 3.12
C GLY A 317 17.46 23.18 3.51
N GLN A 318 17.52 24.31 4.21
CA GLN A 318 18.77 24.88 4.74
C GLN A 318 19.46 23.91 5.72
N VAL A 319 18.73 23.44 6.73
CA VAL A 319 19.24 22.50 7.74
C VAL A 319 19.73 21.20 7.10
N LEU A 320 18.97 20.65 6.15
CA LEU A 320 19.34 19.42 5.44
C LEU A 320 20.63 19.59 4.63
N LYS A 321 20.84 20.73 3.95
CA LYS A 321 22.08 21.01 3.21
C LYS A 321 23.28 21.21 4.15
N GLU A 322 23.08 21.90 5.26
CA GLU A 322 24.15 22.24 6.18
C GLU A 322 24.63 21.05 7.02
N ARG A 323 23.71 20.14 7.40
CA ARG A 323 23.99 19.13 8.44
C ARG A 323 23.94 17.69 7.96
N PHE A 324 23.24 17.39 6.85
CA PHE A 324 22.98 16.02 6.39
C PHE A 324 23.83 15.64 5.17
N ALA A 325 25.12 15.98 5.19
CA ALA A 325 26.05 15.55 4.14
C ALA A 325 26.08 14.02 4.01
N GLY A 326 26.05 13.51 2.80
CA GLY A 326 25.98 12.07 2.50
C GLY A 326 24.59 11.43 2.60
N TRP A 327 23.61 12.12 3.19
CA TRP A 327 22.25 11.60 3.31
C TRP A 327 21.45 11.77 2.01
N ARG A 328 20.58 10.80 1.71
CA ARG A 328 19.55 10.92 0.67
C ARG A 328 18.30 11.52 1.27
N ILE A 329 17.68 12.44 0.56
CA ILE A 329 16.48 13.15 1.04
C ILE A 329 15.27 12.77 0.18
N GLY A 330 14.15 12.47 0.82
CA GLY A 330 12.83 12.31 0.23
C GLY A 330 11.83 13.28 0.83
N ILE A 331 11.23 14.16 0.01
CA ILE A 331 10.17 15.08 0.43
C ILE A 331 8.89 14.74 -0.30
N VAL A 332 7.83 14.44 0.45
CA VAL A 332 6.50 14.16 -0.10
C VAL A 332 5.65 15.41 -0.02
N THR A 333 5.15 15.90 -1.15
CA THR A 333 4.25 17.07 -1.19
C THR A 333 3.34 17.05 -2.43
N SER A 334 2.19 17.71 -2.33
CA SER A 334 1.34 18.02 -3.50
C SER A 334 1.81 19.27 -4.26
N GLU A 335 2.74 20.04 -3.69
CA GLU A 335 3.11 21.38 -4.15
C GLU A 335 4.58 21.44 -4.58
N GLY A 336 4.86 21.28 -5.86
CA GLY A 336 6.23 21.33 -6.38
C GLY A 336 6.96 22.65 -6.10
N SER A 337 6.24 23.78 -5.97
CA SER A 337 6.83 25.06 -5.57
C SER A 337 7.38 25.05 -4.14
N LEU A 338 6.72 24.33 -3.21
CA LEU A 338 7.22 24.15 -1.84
C LEU A 338 8.47 23.27 -1.82
N ALA A 339 8.48 22.19 -2.61
CA ALA A 339 9.69 21.37 -2.75
C ALA A 339 10.86 22.23 -3.27
N LYS A 340 10.64 23.04 -4.31
CA LYS A 340 11.67 23.95 -4.85
C LYS A 340 12.17 24.95 -3.81
N ALA A 341 11.31 25.43 -2.90
CA ALA A 341 11.70 26.36 -1.84
C ALA A 341 12.74 25.81 -0.88
N THR A 342 12.91 24.50 -0.79
CA THR A 342 14.00 23.88 0.00
C THR A 342 15.40 24.14 -0.57
N GLY A 343 15.48 24.44 -1.88
CA GLY A 343 16.75 24.59 -2.59
C GLY A 343 17.60 23.31 -2.64
N LEU A 344 16.98 22.14 -2.45
CA LEU A 344 17.65 20.84 -2.55
C LEU A 344 17.84 20.41 -4.00
N PRO A 345 18.94 19.68 -4.34
CA PRO A 345 19.25 19.22 -5.69
C PRO A 345 18.43 17.97 -6.03
N PHE A 346 17.15 18.14 -6.33
CA PHE A 346 16.28 17.02 -6.62
C PHE A 346 16.60 16.34 -7.95
N LEU A 347 16.51 15.03 -7.95
CA LEU A 347 16.49 14.19 -9.13
C LEU A 347 15.23 14.48 -9.97
N PRO A 348 15.16 14.02 -11.24
CA PRO A 348 13.95 14.16 -12.06
C PRO A 348 12.69 13.69 -11.33
N GLU A 349 11.61 14.44 -11.51
CA GLU A 349 10.34 14.19 -10.83
C GLU A 349 9.78 12.79 -11.14
N GLY A 350 9.38 12.09 -10.09
CA GLY A 350 8.63 10.85 -10.20
C GLY A 350 7.14 11.08 -10.53
N PRO A 351 6.37 9.99 -10.62
CA PRO A 351 4.94 10.05 -10.91
C PRO A 351 4.17 10.79 -9.82
N SER A 352 3.04 11.37 -10.22
CA SER A 352 2.08 11.99 -9.31
C SER A 352 1.07 10.94 -8.84
N ILE A 353 0.92 10.77 -7.53
CA ILE A 353 0.17 9.68 -6.90
C ILE A 353 -1.04 10.26 -6.15
N ALA A 354 -2.19 9.61 -6.29
CA ALA A 354 -3.41 10.02 -5.58
C ALA A 354 -3.35 9.68 -4.09
N HIS A 355 -3.59 10.66 -3.23
CA HIS A 355 -3.61 10.50 -1.78
C HIS A 355 -4.56 11.49 -1.11
N GLY A 356 -5.59 10.98 -0.40
CA GLY A 356 -6.50 11.81 0.40
C GLY A 356 -7.23 12.93 -0.37
N GLY A 357 -7.57 12.70 -1.64
CA GLY A 357 -8.20 13.70 -2.52
C GLY A 357 -7.21 14.67 -3.19
N LEU A 358 -5.92 14.56 -2.88
CA LEU A 358 -4.83 15.33 -3.49
C LEU A 358 -3.96 14.43 -4.38
N ARG A 359 -3.11 15.06 -5.16
CA ARG A 359 -2.04 14.37 -5.90
C ARG A 359 -0.70 14.79 -5.31
N ILE A 360 0.03 13.81 -4.78
CA ILE A 360 1.35 14.01 -4.16
C ILE A 360 2.46 13.48 -5.04
N ARG A 361 3.68 13.98 -4.82
CA ARG A 361 4.91 13.47 -5.41
C ARG A 361 5.98 13.29 -4.36
N LEU A 362 6.84 12.30 -4.59
CA LEU A 362 8.09 12.16 -3.87
C LEU A 362 9.19 12.88 -4.66
N HIS A 363 9.76 13.92 -4.08
CA HIS A 363 10.95 14.61 -4.55
C HIS A 363 12.16 14.03 -3.85
N ARG A 364 13.15 13.50 -4.61
CA ARG A 364 14.31 12.78 -4.08
C ARG A 364 15.60 13.43 -4.49
N THR A 365 16.65 13.29 -3.66
CA THR A 365 18.02 13.66 -4.01
C THR A 365 18.90 12.42 -4.17
N ALA A 366 20.03 12.58 -4.86
CA ALA A 366 21.20 11.74 -4.62
C ALA A 366 21.75 12.01 -3.20
N PRO A 367 22.75 11.26 -2.68
CA PRO A 367 23.43 11.65 -1.47
C PRO A 367 23.89 13.11 -1.54
N LEU A 368 23.55 13.91 -0.51
CA LEU A 368 23.93 15.32 -0.48
C LEU A 368 25.45 15.46 -0.42
N THR A 369 26.01 16.30 -1.28
CA THR A 369 27.39 16.76 -1.13
C THR A 369 27.47 17.66 0.09
N GLY A 370 28.53 17.52 0.90
CA GLY A 370 28.81 18.49 1.97
C GLY A 370 28.94 19.91 1.40
N ALA A 371 28.49 20.88 2.19
CA ALA A 371 28.64 22.30 1.84
C ALA A 371 30.10 22.74 1.85
#